data_4dedf10d4d5898430a400454fccb0657
#
_entry.id   4dedf10d4d5898430a400454fccb0657
#
_cell.length_a   1.000
_cell.length_b   1.000
_cell.length_c   1.000
_cell.angle_alpha   90.00
_cell.angle_beta   90.00
_cell.angle_gamma   90.00
#
_symmetry.space_group_name_H-M   'P 1'
#
loop_
_entity.id
_entity.type
_entity.pdbx_description
1 polymer ?
#
loop_
_entity_poly.entity_id
_entity_poly.type
_entity_poly.pdbx_seq_one_letter_code
_entity_poly.pdbx_strand_id
1 'polypeptide(L)'
;ETNPLLAVNENTYIDNIRHEEKLHEKETDKHICINPAAPQLGSLKWRMEQYKTKWEHLFMQLHENEEELNRQFIDIYGLQDELTPDVTLSEITILQQGEINIADDSLSWNDEVLMKQLISFAVGCMLGRYRLDKPGLHIAHPNPTDEETASYTFNGQSWEIDDDGIMPL
;
A
#
# COMPACT_ATOMS: atom_id res chain seq x y z
N GLU A 1 16.57 1.18 21.32
CA GLU A 1 16.89 -0.03 20.57
C GLU A 1 15.69 -0.35 19.70
N THR A 2 15.78 -0.04 18.41
CA THR A 2 14.73 -0.28 17.43
C THR A 2 14.69 -1.77 17.13
N ASN A 3 13.51 -2.38 17.27
CA ASN A 3 13.27 -3.78 16.97
C ASN A 3 13.60 -4.08 15.49
N PRO A 4 14.60 -4.94 15.18
CA PRO A 4 15.02 -5.21 13.82
C PRO A 4 13.98 -5.94 12.96
N LEU A 5 12.88 -6.43 13.54
CA LEU A 5 11.81 -7.14 12.83
C LEU A 5 10.82 -6.21 12.12
N LEU A 6 10.83 -4.89 12.40
CA LEU A 6 9.94 -3.93 11.73
C LEU A 6 10.59 -3.18 10.56
N ALA A 7 11.86 -3.42 10.29
CA ALA A 7 12.51 -2.94 9.08
C ALA A 7 12.31 -3.95 7.93
N VAL A 8 11.07 -4.18 7.53
CA VAL A 8 10.81 -4.63 6.16
C VAL A 8 11.29 -3.48 5.28
N ASN A 9 12.45 -3.69 4.71
CA ASN A 9 13.18 -2.67 3.98
C ASN A 9 12.35 -2.30 2.74
N GLU A 10 11.65 -1.17 2.79
CA GLU A 10 10.87 -0.64 1.66
C GLU A 10 11.71 -0.61 0.37
N ASN A 11 13.01 -0.41 0.51
CA ASN A 11 13.95 -0.47 -0.59
C ASN A 11 14.04 -1.87 -1.23
N THR A 12 14.00 -2.94 -0.44
CA THR A 12 14.04 -4.32 -0.97
C THR A 12 12.78 -4.63 -1.78
N TYR A 13 11.63 -4.11 -1.36
CA TYR A 13 10.37 -4.30 -2.08
C TYR A 13 10.35 -3.50 -3.39
N ILE A 14 10.80 -2.24 -3.36
CA ILE A 14 10.93 -1.40 -4.56
C ILE A 14 11.95 -1.99 -5.53
N ASP A 15 13.05 -2.55 -5.04
CA ASP A 15 14.06 -3.21 -5.87
C ASP A 15 13.55 -4.52 -6.48
N ASN A 16 12.72 -5.27 -5.78
CA ASN A 16 12.07 -6.47 -6.32
C ASN A 16 11.07 -6.11 -7.42
N ILE A 17 10.21 -5.09 -7.23
CA ILE A 17 9.30 -4.60 -8.28
C ILE A 17 10.10 -4.14 -9.50
N ARG A 18 11.15 -3.36 -9.31
CA ARG A 18 12.03 -2.89 -10.39
C ARG A 18 12.77 -4.04 -11.08
N HIS A 19 13.05 -5.12 -10.36
CA HIS A 19 13.65 -6.33 -10.93
C HIS A 19 12.64 -7.12 -11.75
N GLU A 20 11.41 -7.27 -11.28
CA GLU A 20 10.32 -7.89 -12.03
C GLU A 20 9.93 -7.09 -13.28
N GLU A 21 9.89 -5.75 -13.19
CA GLU A 21 9.69 -4.87 -14.35
C GLU A 21 10.78 -5.10 -15.43
N LYS A 22 12.06 -5.20 -15.02
CA LYS A 22 13.17 -5.49 -15.93
C LYS A 22 13.17 -6.90 -16.50
N LEU A 23 12.64 -7.88 -15.77
CA LEU A 23 12.47 -9.24 -16.27
C LEU A 23 11.36 -9.29 -17.31
N HIS A 24 10.26 -8.59 -17.09
CA HIS A 24 9.15 -8.47 -18.04
C HIS A 24 9.55 -7.73 -19.32
N GLU A 25 10.36 -6.67 -19.25
CA GLU A 25 10.90 -6.00 -20.45
C GLU A 25 11.78 -6.93 -21.32
N LYS A 26 12.48 -7.90 -20.71
CA LYS A 26 13.29 -8.87 -21.44
C LYS A 26 12.49 -10.04 -22.04
N GLU A 27 11.32 -10.34 -21.50
CA GLU A 27 10.44 -11.41 -21.99
C GLU A 27 9.52 -10.95 -23.13
N THR A 28 9.26 -9.65 -23.29
CA THR A 28 8.40 -9.10 -24.36
C THR A 28 9.00 -9.24 -25.77
N ASP A 29 10.27 -9.58 -25.89
CA ASP A 29 10.92 -9.85 -27.22
C ASP A 29 10.69 -11.30 -27.75
N LYS A 30 10.01 -12.16 -26.99
CA LYS A 30 9.54 -13.48 -27.46
C LYS A 30 8.04 -13.42 -27.69
N HIS A 31 7.56 -13.80 -28.87
CA HIS A 31 6.16 -14.01 -29.23
C HIS A 31 5.37 -14.73 -28.13
N ILE A 32 4.95 -14.00 -27.12
CA ILE A 32 4.08 -14.49 -26.04
C ILE A 32 2.66 -14.22 -26.51
N CYS A 33 1.83 -15.27 -26.55
CA CYS A 33 0.39 -15.13 -26.65
C CYS A 33 -0.08 -14.25 -25.49
N ILE A 34 -0.33 -12.98 -25.76
CA ILE A 34 -0.84 -12.03 -24.78
C ILE A 34 -2.20 -12.55 -24.34
N ASN A 35 -2.30 -13.01 -23.10
CA ASN A 35 -3.60 -13.29 -22.51
C ASN A 35 -4.35 -11.95 -22.41
N PRO A 36 -5.43 -11.72 -23.19
CA PRO A 36 -6.12 -10.44 -23.19
C PRO A 36 -6.79 -10.10 -21.83
N ALA A 37 -6.84 -11.07 -20.91
CA ALA A 37 -7.35 -10.89 -19.55
C ALA A 37 -6.26 -10.43 -18.56
N ALA A 38 -4.97 -10.54 -18.90
CA ALA A 38 -3.90 -10.06 -18.01
C ALA A 38 -3.82 -8.52 -18.02
N PRO A 39 -3.67 -7.87 -16.87
CA PRO A 39 -3.52 -6.42 -16.83
C PRO A 39 -2.20 -6.01 -17.49
N GLN A 40 -2.26 -4.98 -18.35
CA GLN A 40 -1.07 -4.45 -18.99
C GLN A 40 -0.15 -3.81 -17.95
N LEU A 41 1.17 -4.05 -18.07
CA LEU A 41 2.19 -3.47 -17.20
C LEU A 41 2.02 -1.94 -17.14
N GLY A 42 2.04 -1.39 -15.91
CA GLY A 42 1.86 0.04 -15.69
C GLY A 42 0.42 0.56 -15.79
N SER A 43 -0.55 -0.28 -16.19
CA SER A 43 -1.96 0.10 -16.17
C SER A 43 -2.47 0.29 -14.72
N LEU A 44 -3.55 1.06 -14.55
CA LEU A 44 -4.17 1.25 -13.23
C LEU A 44 -4.55 -0.10 -12.60
N LYS A 45 -5.12 -1.01 -13.40
CA LYS A 45 -5.48 -2.35 -12.94
C LYS A 45 -4.26 -3.11 -12.42
N TRP A 46 -3.14 -3.07 -13.17
CA TRP A 46 -1.89 -3.70 -12.74
C TRP A 46 -1.38 -3.12 -11.41
N ARG A 47 -1.41 -1.79 -11.27
CA ARG A 47 -0.99 -1.14 -10.01
C ARG A 47 -1.90 -1.47 -8.83
N MET A 48 -3.20 -1.61 -9.05
CA MET A 48 -4.13 -2.06 -8.02
C MET A 48 -3.84 -3.49 -7.57
N GLU A 49 -3.55 -4.41 -8.51
CA GLU A 49 -3.18 -5.79 -8.15
C GLU A 49 -1.86 -5.82 -7.35
N GLN A 50 -0.85 -5.02 -7.74
CA GLN A 50 0.40 -4.90 -6.95
C GLN A 50 0.15 -4.37 -5.54
N TYR A 51 -0.72 -3.37 -5.42
CA TYR A 51 -1.14 -2.83 -4.12
C TYR A 51 -1.80 -3.90 -3.24
N LYS A 52 -2.76 -4.65 -3.78
CA LYS A 52 -3.44 -5.74 -3.08
C LYS A 52 -2.45 -6.81 -2.62
N THR A 53 -1.63 -7.32 -3.54
CA THR A 53 -0.62 -8.35 -3.23
C THR A 53 0.33 -7.92 -2.11
N LYS A 54 0.79 -6.65 -2.15
CA LYS A 54 1.63 -6.10 -1.08
C LYS A 54 0.92 -6.16 0.27
N TRP A 55 -0.30 -5.69 0.34
CA TRP A 55 -1.04 -5.60 1.60
C TRP A 55 -1.50 -6.96 2.12
N GLU A 56 -1.87 -7.89 1.22
CA GLU A 56 -2.12 -9.28 1.59
C GLU A 56 -0.90 -9.93 2.23
N HIS A 57 0.28 -9.75 1.63
CA HIS A 57 1.51 -10.27 2.20
C HIS A 57 1.79 -9.70 3.60
N LEU A 58 1.64 -8.39 3.78
CA LEU A 58 1.84 -7.75 5.08
C LEU A 58 0.79 -8.20 6.12
N PHE A 59 -0.45 -8.41 5.68
CA PHE A 59 -1.51 -8.93 6.54
C PHE A 59 -1.21 -10.35 7.01
N MET A 60 -0.81 -11.24 6.10
CA MET A 60 -0.44 -12.60 6.44
C MET A 60 0.80 -12.65 7.36
N GLN A 61 1.76 -11.75 7.13
CA GLN A 61 2.91 -11.63 8.02
C GLN A 61 2.50 -11.17 9.44
N LEU A 62 1.54 -10.26 9.55
CA LEU A 62 1.00 -9.86 10.85
C LEU A 62 0.33 -11.04 11.56
N HIS A 63 -0.47 -11.83 10.82
CA HIS A 63 -1.10 -13.04 11.33
C HIS A 63 -0.06 -14.03 11.88
N GLU A 64 0.95 -14.35 11.11
CA GLU A 64 2.05 -15.25 11.52
C GLU A 64 2.78 -14.73 12.78
N ASN A 65 2.97 -13.41 12.86
CA ASN A 65 3.62 -12.78 14.03
C ASN A 65 2.74 -12.88 15.29
N GLU A 66 1.42 -12.75 15.17
CA GLU A 66 0.50 -12.89 16.29
C GLU A 66 0.46 -14.33 16.80
N GLU A 67 0.40 -15.33 15.91
CA GLU A 67 0.47 -16.74 16.29
C GLU A 67 1.81 -17.10 16.95
N GLU A 68 2.92 -16.59 16.42
CA GLU A 68 4.23 -16.80 17.02
C GLU A 68 4.33 -16.16 18.41
N LEU A 69 3.78 -14.97 18.59
CA LEU A 69 3.71 -14.30 19.89
C LEU A 69 2.89 -15.12 20.89
N ASN A 70 1.73 -15.62 20.49
CA ASN A 70 0.89 -16.49 21.30
C ASN A 70 1.65 -17.76 21.68
N ARG A 71 2.35 -18.39 20.75
CA ARG A 71 3.17 -19.58 21.02
C ARG A 71 4.22 -19.33 22.09
N GLN A 72 4.93 -18.19 21.99
CA GLN A 72 5.93 -17.82 22.99
C GLN A 72 5.31 -17.57 24.37
N PHE A 73 4.16 -16.92 24.46
CA PHE A 73 3.48 -16.72 25.73
C PHE A 73 2.97 -18.02 26.33
N ILE A 74 2.37 -18.89 25.53
CA ILE A 74 1.91 -20.23 25.97
C ILE A 74 3.07 -21.02 26.54
N ASP A 75 4.24 -20.99 25.89
CA ASP A 75 5.44 -21.69 26.35
C ASP A 75 5.99 -21.10 27.65
N ILE A 76 6.07 -19.76 27.76
CA ILE A 76 6.58 -19.09 28.95
C ILE A 76 5.70 -19.36 30.18
N TYR A 77 4.39 -19.40 29.99
CA TYR A 77 3.46 -19.60 31.09
C TYR A 77 3.09 -21.09 31.32
N GLY A 78 3.54 -22.00 30.46
CA GLY A 78 3.26 -23.44 30.57
C GLY A 78 1.80 -23.80 30.34
N LEU A 79 1.14 -23.12 29.38
CA LEU A 79 -0.31 -23.25 29.11
C LEU A 79 -0.61 -24.12 27.87
N GLN A 80 0.31 -24.98 27.45
CA GLN A 80 0.19 -25.81 26.23
C GLN A 80 -1.00 -26.76 26.26
N ASP A 81 -1.43 -27.18 27.47
CA ASP A 81 -2.57 -28.08 27.64
C ASP A 81 -3.93 -27.33 27.62
N GLU A 82 -3.92 -26.00 27.75
CA GLU A 82 -5.13 -25.19 27.90
C GLU A 82 -5.40 -24.28 26.68
N LEU A 83 -4.35 -23.84 25.96
CA LEU A 83 -4.44 -22.84 24.89
C LEU A 83 -3.75 -23.31 23.62
N THR A 84 -4.29 -22.90 22.47
CA THR A 84 -3.65 -23.02 21.16
C THR A 84 -3.16 -21.65 20.69
N PRO A 85 -2.05 -21.56 19.94
CA PRO A 85 -1.54 -20.30 19.41
C PRO A 85 -2.34 -19.80 18.21
N ASP A 86 -3.21 -20.60 17.64
CA ASP A 86 -3.92 -20.32 16.39
C ASP A 86 -4.83 -19.10 16.54
N VAL A 87 -4.78 -18.21 15.54
CA VAL A 87 -5.58 -16.98 15.47
C VAL A 87 -6.36 -16.99 14.17
N THR A 88 -7.66 -16.77 14.20
CA THR A 88 -8.42 -16.62 12.95
C THR A 88 -8.15 -15.26 12.30
N LEU A 89 -8.22 -15.17 10.97
CA LEU A 89 -7.98 -13.90 10.26
C LEU A 89 -8.92 -12.78 10.74
N SER A 90 -10.12 -13.12 11.19
CA SER A 90 -11.11 -12.17 11.72
C SER A 90 -10.77 -11.60 13.08
N GLU A 91 -9.90 -12.25 13.86
CA GLU A 91 -9.44 -11.80 15.17
C GLU A 91 -8.31 -10.79 15.08
N ILE A 92 -7.64 -10.73 13.91
CA ILE A 92 -6.56 -9.76 13.70
C ILE A 92 -7.13 -8.35 13.65
N THR A 93 -6.69 -7.52 14.58
CA THR A 93 -7.15 -6.14 14.70
C THR A 93 -6.43 -5.27 13.67
N ILE A 94 -7.07 -5.06 12.51
CA ILE A 94 -6.64 -4.06 11.54
C ILE A 94 -7.67 -2.95 11.48
N LEU A 95 -7.19 -1.71 11.32
CA LEU A 95 -8.05 -0.58 11.04
C LEU A 95 -8.62 -0.73 9.63
N GLN A 96 -9.81 -1.34 9.53
CA GLN A 96 -10.50 -1.54 8.26
C GLN A 96 -11.32 -0.28 7.93
N GLN A 97 -11.12 0.24 6.73
CA GLN A 97 -11.93 1.34 6.18
C GLN A 97 -12.89 0.82 5.08
N GLY A 98 -13.14 -0.49 5.06
CA GLY A 98 -14.02 -1.15 4.11
C GLY A 98 -13.34 -1.63 2.83
N GLU A 99 -12.00 -1.52 2.72
CA GLU A 99 -11.25 -2.02 1.57
C GLU A 99 -11.18 -3.54 1.52
N ILE A 100 -11.19 -4.15 2.68
CA ILE A 100 -11.04 -5.60 2.88
C ILE A 100 -12.26 -6.12 3.61
N ASN A 101 -12.76 -7.25 3.16
CA ASN A 101 -13.75 -8.06 3.86
C ASN A 101 -13.13 -9.40 4.21
N ILE A 102 -13.24 -9.79 5.47
CA ILE A 102 -12.78 -11.08 5.97
C ILE A 102 -14.03 -11.91 6.26
N ALA A 103 -14.18 -13.02 5.56
CA ALA A 103 -15.28 -13.97 5.74
C ALA A 103 -14.77 -15.39 5.50
N ASP A 104 -15.21 -16.34 6.31
CA ASP A 104 -14.85 -17.76 6.20
C ASP A 104 -13.33 -17.98 6.10
N ASP A 105 -12.57 -17.26 6.93
CA ASP A 105 -11.11 -17.30 6.97
C ASP A 105 -10.45 -16.97 5.63
N SER A 106 -11.11 -16.16 4.82
CA SER A 106 -10.64 -15.67 3.54
C SER A 106 -10.72 -14.15 3.46
N LEU A 107 -9.76 -13.57 2.74
CA LEU A 107 -9.64 -12.13 2.51
C LEU A 107 -10.14 -11.78 1.11
N SER A 108 -11.02 -10.81 1.01
CA SER A 108 -11.52 -10.29 -0.26
C SER A 108 -11.44 -8.77 -0.32
N TRP A 109 -11.10 -8.23 -1.51
CA TRP A 109 -10.94 -6.81 -1.72
C TRP A 109 -12.21 -6.14 -2.25
N ASN A 110 -12.49 -4.95 -1.75
CA ASN A 110 -13.54 -4.09 -2.26
C ASN A 110 -12.93 -3.03 -3.21
N ASP A 111 -12.90 -3.35 -4.50
CA ASP A 111 -12.32 -2.49 -5.54
C ASP A 111 -13.03 -1.14 -5.64
N GLU A 112 -14.31 -1.07 -5.33
CA GLU A 112 -15.06 0.19 -5.35
C GLU A 112 -14.55 1.16 -4.28
N VAL A 113 -14.25 0.66 -3.09
CA VAL A 113 -13.69 1.47 -2.00
C VAL A 113 -12.29 1.93 -2.35
N LEU A 114 -11.44 1.04 -2.88
CA LEU A 114 -10.10 1.40 -3.33
C LEU A 114 -10.12 2.50 -4.39
N MET A 115 -11.02 2.40 -5.37
CA MET A 115 -11.18 3.42 -6.41
C MET A 115 -11.67 4.75 -5.84
N LYS A 116 -12.61 4.74 -4.91
CA LYS A 116 -13.07 5.96 -4.23
C LYS A 116 -11.94 6.65 -3.46
N GLN A 117 -11.11 5.89 -2.77
CA GLN A 117 -9.95 6.42 -2.04
C GLN A 117 -8.92 7.01 -3.00
N LEU A 118 -8.62 6.32 -4.11
CA LEU A 118 -7.70 6.83 -5.13
C LEU A 118 -8.19 8.14 -5.73
N ILE A 119 -9.49 8.23 -6.08
CA ILE A 119 -10.08 9.48 -6.61
C ILE A 119 -10.03 10.59 -5.54
N SER A 120 -10.36 10.28 -4.29
CA SER A 120 -10.30 11.25 -3.20
C SER A 120 -8.88 11.78 -2.98
N PHE A 121 -7.88 10.90 -3.07
CA PHE A 121 -6.46 11.29 -2.99
C PHE A 121 -6.05 12.17 -4.18
N ALA A 122 -6.44 11.80 -5.42
CA ALA A 122 -6.14 12.58 -6.61
C ALA A 122 -6.75 14.00 -6.54
N VAL A 123 -8.01 14.11 -6.13
CA VAL A 123 -8.66 15.41 -5.88
C VAL A 123 -7.94 16.18 -4.77
N GLY A 124 -7.52 15.51 -3.71
CA GLY A 124 -6.73 16.13 -2.65
C GLY A 124 -5.38 16.66 -3.13
N CYS A 125 -4.72 15.98 -4.07
CA CYS A 125 -3.51 16.49 -4.73
C CYS A 125 -3.82 17.74 -5.57
N MET A 126 -4.90 17.71 -6.36
CA MET A 126 -5.32 18.84 -7.19
C MET A 126 -5.64 20.10 -6.35
N LEU A 127 -6.17 19.90 -5.16
CA LEU A 127 -6.47 20.98 -4.20
C LEU A 127 -5.28 21.33 -3.28
N GLY A 128 -4.07 20.87 -3.58
CA GLY A 128 -2.88 21.13 -2.77
C GLY A 128 -2.88 20.49 -1.38
N ARG A 129 -3.91 19.70 -1.04
CA ARG A 129 -4.01 19.05 0.28
C ARG A 129 -2.96 17.98 0.48
N TYR A 130 -2.54 17.33 -0.59
CA TYR A 130 -1.47 16.32 -0.63
C TYR A 130 -0.46 16.68 -1.71
N ARG A 131 0.74 16.14 -1.59
CA ARG A 131 1.77 16.19 -2.63
C ARG A 131 2.16 14.80 -3.06
N LEU A 132 2.58 14.66 -4.31
CA LEU A 132 3.03 13.36 -4.85
C LEU A 132 4.44 12.98 -4.37
N ASP A 133 5.25 13.96 -4.00
CA ASP A 133 6.65 13.80 -3.59
C ASP A 133 6.85 13.61 -2.07
N LYS A 134 5.80 13.87 -1.27
CA LYS A 134 5.85 13.80 0.19
C LYS A 134 4.62 13.08 0.76
N PRO A 135 4.78 12.22 1.75
CA PRO A 135 3.65 11.61 2.45
C PRO A 135 2.98 12.61 3.40
N GLY A 136 1.69 12.40 3.66
CA GLY A 136 0.91 13.16 4.63
C GLY A 136 0.23 14.41 4.05
N LEU A 137 -0.34 15.21 4.96
CA LEU A 137 -1.01 16.46 4.61
C LEU A 137 0.02 17.53 4.25
N HIS A 138 -0.30 18.34 3.23
CA HIS A 138 0.50 19.46 2.81
C HIS A 138 -0.19 20.79 3.17
N ILE A 139 -1.21 21.22 2.44
CA ILE A 139 -1.97 22.42 2.77
C ILE A 139 -3.30 22.01 3.45
N ALA A 140 -3.45 22.37 4.72
CA ALA A 140 -4.63 22.03 5.51
C ALA A 140 -5.29 23.26 6.17
N HIS A 141 -4.90 24.48 5.78
CA HIS A 141 -5.38 25.75 6.31
C HIS A 141 -5.67 26.75 5.18
N PRO A 142 -6.50 27.78 5.43
CA PRO A 142 -6.99 28.68 4.38
C PRO A 142 -5.96 29.71 3.86
N ASN A 143 -4.82 29.86 4.50
CA ASN A 143 -3.80 30.84 4.14
C ASN A 143 -2.46 30.14 3.94
N PRO A 144 -2.22 29.48 2.77
CA PRO A 144 -0.97 28.80 2.52
C PRO A 144 0.20 29.80 2.46
N THR A 145 1.38 29.34 2.87
CA THR A 145 2.63 30.11 2.79
C THR A 145 3.26 29.98 1.40
N ASP A 146 4.16 30.89 1.06
CA ASP A 146 4.91 30.85 -0.22
C ASP A 146 5.71 29.53 -0.38
N GLU A 147 6.15 28.92 0.73
CA GLU A 147 6.84 27.62 0.72
C GLU A 147 5.88 26.47 0.40
N GLU A 148 4.63 26.55 0.85
CA GLU A 148 3.61 25.53 0.61
C GLU A 148 3.06 25.61 -0.82
N THR A 149 3.02 26.79 -1.42
CA THR A 149 2.58 27.01 -2.81
C THR A 149 3.73 26.89 -3.82
N ALA A 150 4.97 26.69 -3.35
CA ALA A 150 6.11 26.52 -4.24
C ALA A 150 5.95 25.27 -5.14
N SER A 151 6.30 25.43 -6.41
CA SER A 151 6.33 24.31 -7.36
C SER A 151 7.26 23.19 -6.89
N TYR A 152 6.94 21.95 -7.26
CA TYR A 152 7.76 20.79 -6.93
C TYR A 152 7.91 19.86 -8.13
N THR A 153 8.91 19.00 -8.09
CA THR A 153 9.18 18.05 -9.16
C THR A 153 8.88 16.62 -8.68
N PHE A 154 8.10 15.87 -9.45
CA PHE A 154 7.84 14.47 -9.21
C PHE A 154 7.93 13.67 -10.52
N ASN A 155 8.71 12.59 -10.52
CA ASN A 155 8.98 11.77 -11.71
C ASN A 155 9.47 12.58 -12.94
N GLY A 156 10.27 13.63 -12.71
CA GLY A 156 10.82 14.47 -13.77
C GLY A 156 9.85 15.49 -14.36
N GLN A 157 8.63 15.59 -13.84
CA GLN A 157 7.65 16.61 -14.21
C GLN A 157 7.58 17.68 -13.12
N SER A 158 7.50 18.94 -13.51
CA SER A 158 7.24 20.06 -12.61
C SER A 158 5.73 20.19 -12.39
N TRP A 159 5.37 20.33 -11.13
CA TRP A 159 3.99 20.55 -10.68
C TRP A 159 3.91 21.95 -10.07
N GLU A 160 3.07 22.78 -10.64
CA GLU A 160 2.83 24.14 -10.18
C GLU A 160 1.60 24.17 -9.30
N ILE A 161 1.60 25.02 -8.30
CA ILE A 161 0.48 25.25 -7.40
C ILE A 161 0.16 26.74 -7.49
N ASP A 162 -1.09 27.10 -7.70
CA ASP A 162 -1.53 28.49 -7.72
C ASP A 162 -1.48 29.14 -6.34
N ASP A 163 -1.65 30.44 -6.28
CA ASP A 163 -1.65 31.23 -5.05
C ASP A 163 -2.80 30.88 -4.09
N ASP A 164 -3.85 30.24 -4.59
CA ASP A 164 -4.95 29.68 -3.81
C ASP A 164 -4.70 28.20 -3.37
N GLY A 165 -3.56 27.62 -3.72
CA GLY A 165 -3.17 26.24 -3.38
C GLY A 165 -3.68 25.19 -4.35
N ILE A 166 -4.28 25.57 -5.49
CA ILE A 166 -4.85 24.65 -6.47
C ILE A 166 -3.84 24.38 -7.59
N MET A 167 -3.74 23.13 -8.04
CA MET A 167 -2.98 22.79 -9.24
C MET A 167 -3.76 23.17 -10.49
N PRO A 168 -3.23 24.04 -11.37
CA PRO A 168 -3.83 24.27 -12.67
C PRO A 168 -3.78 22.99 -13.52
N LEU A 169 -4.85 22.68 -14.23
CA LEU A 169 -4.97 21.54 -15.12
C LEU A 169 -4.42 21.84 -16.51
#